data_fd9429d2042f4c2db58e832a69ca989b
#
_entry.id   fd9429d2042f4c2db58e832a69ca989b
#
_cell.length_a   1.000
_cell.length_b   1.000
_cell.length_c   1.000
_cell.angle_alpha   90.00
_cell.angle_beta   90.00
_cell.angle_gamma   90.00
#
_symmetry.space_group_name_H-M   'P 1'
#
loop_
_entity.id
_entity.type
_entity.pdbx_description
1 polymer ?
#
loop_
_entity_poly.entity_id
_entity_poly.type
_entity_poly.pdbx_seq_one_letter_code
_entity_poly.pdbx_strand_id
1 'polypeptide(L)'
;MVCDLAEANAFCESYGKPHVPVSVAFGGERLHVCRLQGSWDLDRMVSENTDALFRSIRKLPSKDTLAEWDDLTFQFGPRTFLYADKDRIVGFASTPMEVERLVTQFSKTYLKPPTRSGGDFHLIEQGRNDISCHTVTLPPNTILSPEALNLHYGSGGGEWHQDFVGKLRGRIHGLSIFEGRPGTGKTFYLRHLIGVLKELHRFYFIPTSTLGVLSKPEFIGFWADQRRIHANRRFVVILEDSDAALMIRGSDNREQVSAILNLSDGMLADFLRLQLICTINCSTADIDPALLRPGRLLCHRVFERLDYPQAARLAESLGRKLPLARDYSLAEVFAGHGTDELNRPRIGFAV
;
A
#
# COMPACT_ATOMS: atom_id res chain seq x y z
N MET A 1 -18.52 15.93 14.57
CA MET A 1 -19.46 14.79 14.70
C MET A 1 -19.79 14.68 16.18
N VAL A 2 -21.06 14.74 16.54
CA VAL A 2 -21.49 14.55 17.94
C VAL A 2 -21.66 13.05 18.11
N CYS A 3 -20.89 12.46 18.99
CA CYS A 3 -20.94 11.04 19.33
C CYS A 3 -21.55 10.91 20.72
N ASP A 4 -22.44 9.98 20.95
CA ASP A 4 -22.86 9.63 22.30
C ASP A 4 -21.83 8.70 22.97
N LEU A 5 -22.02 8.39 24.26
CA LEU A 5 -21.07 7.56 25.00
C LEU A 5 -20.99 6.13 24.44
N ALA A 6 -22.09 5.61 23.88
CA ALA A 6 -22.13 4.28 23.27
C ALA A 6 -21.34 4.26 21.97
N GLU A 7 -21.46 5.30 21.14
CA GLU A 7 -20.65 5.47 19.91
C GLU A 7 -19.17 5.69 20.22
N ALA A 8 -18.85 6.44 21.31
CA ALA A 8 -17.48 6.64 21.77
C ALA A 8 -16.85 5.33 22.29
N ASN A 9 -17.62 4.52 23.03
CA ASN A 9 -17.17 3.21 23.51
C ASN A 9 -17.01 2.22 22.35
N ALA A 10 -17.97 2.13 21.42
CA ALA A 10 -17.86 1.31 20.22
C ALA A 10 -16.67 1.73 19.36
N PHE A 11 -16.38 3.02 19.30
CA PHE A 11 -15.20 3.56 18.65
C PHE A 11 -13.91 3.11 19.35
N CYS A 12 -13.86 3.13 20.68
CA CYS A 12 -12.72 2.69 21.48
C CYS A 12 -12.50 1.17 21.37
N GLU A 13 -13.55 0.38 21.40
CA GLU A 13 -13.51 -1.09 21.24
C GLU A 13 -13.07 -1.50 19.85
N SER A 14 -13.56 -0.85 18.79
CA SER A 14 -13.20 -1.13 17.40
C SER A 14 -11.71 -0.92 17.09
N TYR A 15 -10.99 -0.13 17.88
CA TYR A 15 -9.57 0.16 17.69
C TYR A 15 -8.65 -0.54 18.68
N GLY A 16 -9.21 -1.43 19.54
CA GLY A 16 -8.44 -2.30 20.42
C GLY A 16 -7.60 -1.58 21.48
N LYS A 17 -7.82 -0.27 21.71
CA LYS A 17 -7.03 0.54 22.64
C LYS A 17 -7.91 1.12 23.74
N PRO A 18 -7.56 0.93 25.01
CA PRO A 18 -8.40 1.33 26.13
C PRO A 18 -8.38 2.84 26.33
N HIS A 19 -9.44 3.52 25.93
CA HIS A 19 -9.69 4.93 26.24
C HIS A 19 -10.55 5.08 27.52
N VAL A 20 -10.38 4.16 28.45
CA VAL A 20 -11.11 4.13 29.74
C VAL A 20 -11.14 5.49 30.44
N PRO A 21 -10.04 6.31 30.46
CA PRO A 21 -10.10 7.60 31.15
C PRO A 21 -11.09 8.58 30.52
N VAL A 22 -11.23 8.56 29.19
CA VAL A 22 -12.12 9.47 28.48
C VAL A 22 -13.57 9.15 28.77
N SER A 23 -13.97 7.88 28.65
CA SER A 23 -15.33 7.45 28.96
C SER A 23 -15.74 7.69 30.43
N VAL A 24 -14.83 7.50 31.35
CA VAL A 24 -15.08 7.79 32.80
C VAL A 24 -15.25 9.29 33.06
N ALA A 25 -14.41 10.13 32.43
CA ALA A 25 -14.48 11.57 32.62
C ALA A 25 -15.77 12.20 32.10
N PHE A 26 -16.41 11.63 31.07
CA PHE A 26 -17.66 12.16 30.52
C PHE A 26 -18.94 11.62 31.19
N GLY A 27 -18.88 10.47 31.87
CA GLY A 27 -19.94 9.99 32.77
C GLY A 27 -21.38 10.01 32.24
N GLY A 28 -21.60 9.84 30.93
CA GLY A 28 -22.90 9.91 30.29
C GLY A 28 -23.28 11.28 29.69
N GLU A 29 -22.42 12.28 29.81
CA GLU A 29 -22.61 13.57 29.12
C GLU A 29 -22.15 13.51 27.62
N ARG A 30 -22.62 14.50 26.83
CA ARG A 30 -22.25 14.56 25.43
C ARG A 30 -20.76 14.80 25.24
N LEU A 31 -20.16 13.96 24.40
CA LEU A 31 -18.76 13.98 24.02
C LEU A 31 -18.63 14.44 22.55
N HIS A 32 -17.79 15.43 22.31
CA HIS A 32 -17.44 15.86 20.96
C HIS A 32 -16.06 15.33 20.60
N VAL A 33 -15.97 14.74 19.41
CA VAL A 33 -14.75 14.09 18.91
C VAL A 33 -14.31 14.75 17.61
N CYS A 34 -13.04 15.11 17.53
CA CYS A 34 -12.40 15.58 16.30
C CYS A 34 -11.17 14.73 16.00
N ARG A 35 -11.07 14.21 14.79
CA ARG A 35 -9.97 13.38 14.34
C ARG A 35 -9.21 14.05 13.20
N LEU A 36 -7.88 13.94 13.23
CA LEU A 36 -7.01 14.33 12.14
C LEU A 36 -5.97 13.24 11.88
N GLN A 37 -5.88 12.81 10.62
CA GLN A 37 -4.85 11.88 10.17
C GLN A 37 -3.61 12.64 9.71
N GLY A 38 -2.43 12.07 9.96
CA GLY A 38 -1.16 12.64 9.57
C GLY A 38 0.00 11.95 10.28
N SER A 39 1.22 12.28 9.92
CA SER A 39 2.41 11.82 10.64
C SER A 39 2.74 12.84 11.75
N TRP A 40 2.92 12.35 12.98
CA TRP A 40 3.02 13.22 14.15
C TRP A 40 4.40 13.13 14.80
N ASP A 41 4.85 14.25 15.35
CA ASP A 41 6.08 14.31 16.14
C ASP A 41 5.77 13.97 17.61
N LEU A 42 5.65 12.66 17.89
CA LEU A 42 5.27 12.17 19.21
C LEU A 42 6.32 12.49 20.29
N ASP A 43 7.62 12.49 19.94
CA ASP A 43 8.68 12.81 20.89
C ASP A 43 8.59 14.26 21.32
N ARG A 44 8.37 15.17 20.38
CA ARG A 44 8.17 16.59 20.68
C ARG A 44 6.86 16.84 21.42
N MET A 45 5.77 16.11 21.09
CA MET A 45 4.52 16.17 21.85
C MET A 45 4.74 15.84 23.32
N VAL A 46 5.47 14.75 23.61
CA VAL A 46 5.77 14.35 25.00
C VAL A 46 6.63 15.38 25.71
N SER A 47 7.72 15.83 25.06
CA SER A 47 8.67 16.77 25.71
C SER A 47 8.05 18.12 26.04
N GLU A 48 7.13 18.62 25.20
CA GLU A 48 6.50 19.93 25.37
C GLU A 48 5.20 19.88 26.20
N ASN A 49 4.62 18.70 26.46
CA ASN A 49 3.36 18.53 27.19
C ASN A 49 3.47 17.48 28.31
N THR A 50 4.61 17.41 28.97
CA THR A 50 4.88 16.41 30.03
C THR A 50 3.85 16.46 31.17
N ASP A 51 3.44 17.67 31.59
CA ASP A 51 2.48 17.88 32.67
C ASP A 51 1.06 17.42 32.30
N ALA A 52 0.73 17.40 31.02
CA ALA A 52 -0.56 16.93 30.52
C ALA A 52 -0.54 15.44 30.12
N LEU A 53 0.62 14.79 30.09
CA LEU A 53 0.75 13.41 29.69
C LEU A 53 0.10 12.48 30.73
N PHE A 54 -1.07 11.94 30.37
CA PHE A 54 -1.85 11.06 31.24
C PHE A 54 -1.42 9.59 31.10
N ARG A 55 -1.11 9.17 29.88
CA ARG A 55 -0.73 7.78 29.57
C ARG A 55 0.19 7.74 28.35
N SER A 56 1.16 6.85 28.42
CA SER A 56 2.04 6.54 27.29
C SER A 56 2.31 5.05 27.17
N ILE A 57 2.37 4.54 25.94
CA ILE A 57 2.81 3.19 25.63
C ILE A 57 4.00 3.30 24.69
N ARG A 58 5.10 2.63 25.04
CA ARG A 58 6.27 2.48 24.15
C ARG A 58 6.37 1.05 23.65
N LYS A 59 6.68 0.87 22.38
CA LYS A 59 7.16 -0.40 21.88
C LYS A 59 8.58 -0.62 22.42
N LEU A 60 8.81 -1.81 22.97
CA LEU A 60 10.17 -2.19 23.38
C LEU A 60 11.08 -2.24 22.14
N PRO A 61 12.32 -1.75 22.25
CA PRO A 61 13.27 -1.81 21.14
C PRO A 61 13.53 -3.28 20.78
N SER A 62 13.50 -3.59 19.49
CA SER A 62 14.01 -4.85 18.95
C SER A 62 15.44 -4.66 18.46
N LYS A 63 16.10 -5.74 18.00
CA LYS A 63 17.49 -5.66 17.49
C LYS A 63 17.66 -4.63 16.35
N ASP A 64 16.58 -4.32 15.64
CA ASP A 64 16.60 -3.48 14.42
C ASP A 64 15.76 -2.20 14.53
N THR A 65 15.09 -1.95 15.68
CA THR A 65 14.23 -0.76 15.86
C THR A 65 14.49 -0.06 17.18
N LEU A 66 14.57 1.28 17.13
CA LEU A 66 14.60 2.14 18.31
C LEU A 66 13.26 2.09 19.06
N ALA A 67 13.29 2.42 20.37
CA ALA A 67 12.07 2.54 21.15
C ALA A 67 11.18 3.67 20.59
N GLU A 68 10.01 3.31 20.07
CA GLU A 68 9.03 4.25 19.53
C GLU A 68 7.78 4.32 20.41
N TRP A 69 7.13 5.48 20.42
CA TRP A 69 5.83 5.63 21.04
C TRP A 69 4.77 4.87 20.22
N ASP A 70 4.00 4.01 20.89
CA ASP A 70 2.88 3.30 20.26
C ASP A 70 1.59 4.13 20.36
N ASP A 71 1.28 4.62 21.56
CA ASP A 71 0.23 5.59 21.78
C ASP A 71 0.52 6.54 22.95
N LEU A 72 -0.12 7.71 22.90
CA LEU A 72 -0.06 8.75 23.91
C LEU A 72 -1.47 9.24 24.21
N THR A 73 -1.75 9.52 25.48
CA THR A 73 -2.98 10.21 25.89
C THR A 73 -2.60 11.39 26.76
N PHE A 74 -3.06 12.57 26.40
CA PHE A 74 -2.87 13.81 27.15
C PHE A 74 -4.22 14.25 27.73
N GLN A 75 -4.19 14.85 28.92
CA GLN A 75 -5.33 15.46 29.58
C GLN A 75 -5.04 16.94 29.84
N PHE A 76 -5.76 17.84 29.18
CA PHE A 76 -5.61 19.29 29.27
C PHE A 76 -6.64 19.95 30.19
N GLY A 77 -7.60 19.19 30.67
CA GLY A 77 -8.64 19.62 31.59
C GLY A 77 -9.48 18.45 32.05
N PRO A 78 -10.44 18.67 32.98
CA PRO A 78 -11.26 17.58 33.50
C PRO A 78 -11.99 16.75 32.43
N ARG A 79 -12.32 17.38 31.30
CA ARG A 79 -13.06 16.79 30.18
C ARG A 79 -12.43 17.15 28.82
N THR A 80 -11.12 17.37 28.76
CA THR A 80 -10.42 17.70 27.54
C THR A 80 -9.21 16.80 27.37
N PHE A 81 -9.27 15.91 26.39
CA PHE A 81 -8.25 14.89 26.14
C PHE A 81 -7.78 14.92 24.70
N LEU A 82 -6.55 14.52 24.47
CA LEU A 82 -5.97 14.25 23.17
C LEU A 82 -5.31 12.87 23.19
N TYR A 83 -5.74 12.01 22.31
CA TYR A 83 -5.04 10.78 21.96
C TYR A 83 -4.17 11.03 20.73
N ALA A 84 -2.98 10.46 20.70
CA ALA A 84 -2.06 10.51 19.57
C ALA A 84 -1.38 9.16 19.34
N ASP A 85 -1.30 8.74 18.11
CA ASP A 85 -0.39 7.71 17.63
C ASP A 85 0.36 8.23 16.39
N LYS A 86 1.24 7.41 15.80
CA LYS A 86 2.06 7.84 14.65
C LYS A 86 1.26 8.32 13.43
N ASP A 87 0.01 7.87 13.28
CA ASP A 87 -0.80 8.06 12.07
C ASP A 87 -1.98 9.03 12.29
N ARG A 88 -2.30 9.38 13.55
CA ARG A 88 -3.45 10.24 13.86
C ARG A 88 -3.40 10.89 15.24
N ILE A 89 -4.17 11.97 15.35
CA ILE A 89 -4.59 12.49 16.66
C ILE A 89 -6.13 12.48 16.76
N VAL A 90 -6.64 12.31 17.97
CA VAL A 90 -8.08 12.33 18.27
C VAL A 90 -8.29 13.20 19.49
N GLY A 91 -8.96 14.33 19.31
CA GLY A 91 -9.36 15.21 20.39
C GLY A 91 -10.73 14.84 20.93
N PHE A 92 -10.91 15.03 22.24
CA PHE A 92 -12.16 14.82 22.97
C PHE A 92 -12.42 16.03 23.87
N ALA A 93 -13.61 16.62 23.79
CA ALA A 93 -14.00 17.74 24.64
C ALA A 93 -15.52 17.84 24.84
N SER A 94 -15.95 18.69 25.77
CA SER A 94 -17.35 18.91 26.07
C SER A 94 -18.08 19.74 25.01
N THR A 95 -17.35 20.48 24.18
CA THR A 95 -17.92 21.30 23.12
C THR A 95 -17.20 21.12 21.76
N PRO A 96 -17.89 21.32 20.63
CA PRO A 96 -17.25 21.25 19.31
C PRO A 96 -16.09 22.23 19.15
N MET A 97 -16.25 23.45 19.65
CA MET A 97 -15.26 24.51 19.53
C MET A 97 -13.97 24.19 20.29
N GLU A 98 -14.07 23.60 21.48
CA GLU A 98 -12.89 23.19 22.26
C GLU A 98 -12.11 22.07 21.56
N VAL A 99 -12.80 21.04 21.06
CA VAL A 99 -12.13 19.93 20.40
C VAL A 99 -11.49 20.34 19.08
N GLU A 100 -12.14 21.19 18.30
CA GLU A 100 -11.57 21.74 17.06
C GLU A 100 -10.36 22.62 17.35
N ARG A 101 -10.43 23.49 18.36
CA ARG A 101 -9.31 24.34 18.78
C ARG A 101 -8.11 23.48 19.19
N LEU A 102 -8.35 22.47 20.04
CA LEU A 102 -7.30 21.55 20.52
C LEU A 102 -6.59 20.85 19.33
N VAL A 103 -7.36 20.19 18.47
CA VAL A 103 -6.81 19.46 17.32
C VAL A 103 -6.11 20.40 16.35
N THR A 104 -6.66 21.59 16.10
CA THR A 104 -6.04 22.60 15.23
C THR A 104 -4.71 23.12 15.80
N GLN A 105 -4.66 23.37 17.11
CA GLN A 105 -3.43 23.82 17.77
C GLN A 105 -2.34 22.75 17.65
N PHE A 106 -2.68 21.50 17.96
CA PHE A 106 -1.74 20.39 17.86
C PHE A 106 -1.29 20.12 16.42
N SER A 107 -2.20 20.24 15.45
CA SER A 107 -1.84 20.08 14.04
C SER A 107 -0.84 21.12 13.54
N LYS A 108 -1.00 22.38 13.96
CA LYS A 108 -0.06 23.44 13.58
C LYS A 108 1.33 23.25 14.17
N THR A 109 1.42 22.63 15.34
CA THR A 109 2.67 22.53 16.11
C THR A 109 3.42 21.23 15.85
N TYR A 110 2.69 20.09 15.75
CA TYR A 110 3.28 18.75 15.79
C TYR A 110 3.03 17.90 14.54
N LEU A 111 2.20 18.39 13.58
CA LEU A 111 2.06 17.70 12.32
C LEU A 111 3.37 17.79 11.54
N LYS A 112 4.03 16.67 11.33
CA LYS A 112 5.22 16.61 10.47
C LYS A 112 4.82 17.00 9.05
N PRO A 113 5.62 17.82 8.37
CA PRO A 113 5.40 18.06 6.96
C PRO A 113 5.32 16.70 6.26
N PRO A 114 4.46 16.55 5.24
CA PRO A 114 4.37 15.30 4.51
C PRO A 114 5.77 14.94 4.03
N THR A 115 6.30 13.84 4.54
CA THR A 115 7.57 13.28 4.05
C THR A 115 7.36 13.09 2.56
N ARG A 116 8.31 13.56 1.73
CA ARG A 116 8.30 13.26 0.29
C ARG A 116 8.47 11.75 0.14
N SER A 117 7.39 11.00 0.39
CA SER A 117 7.38 9.55 0.21
C SER A 117 7.05 9.24 -1.25
N GLY A 118 7.57 8.14 -1.73
CA GLY A 118 7.16 7.56 -3.01
C GLY A 118 5.75 6.95 -2.97
N GLY A 119 5.02 7.12 -1.85
CA GLY A 119 3.73 6.50 -1.56
C GLY A 119 3.85 5.30 -0.63
N ASP A 120 2.71 4.80 -0.20
CA ASP A 120 2.63 3.67 0.74
C ASP A 120 1.87 2.51 0.10
N PHE A 121 2.27 1.29 0.45
CA PHE A 121 1.47 0.10 0.24
C PHE A 121 1.29 -0.67 1.55
N HIS A 122 0.26 -1.52 1.61
CA HIS A 122 -0.11 -2.25 2.80
C HIS A 122 0.07 -3.74 2.56
N LEU A 123 1.08 -4.33 3.19
CA LEU A 123 1.35 -5.76 3.14
C LEU A 123 0.25 -6.49 3.91
N ILE A 124 -0.50 -7.36 3.24
CA ILE A 124 -1.52 -8.19 3.87
C ILE A 124 -0.86 -9.41 4.52
N GLU A 125 -1.19 -9.62 5.77
CA GLU A 125 -0.76 -10.76 6.57
C GLU A 125 -1.97 -11.54 7.06
N GLN A 126 -1.84 -12.86 7.03
CA GLN A 126 -2.85 -13.76 7.55
C GLN A 126 -2.47 -14.22 8.94
N GLY A 127 -3.25 -13.80 9.95
CA GLY A 127 -3.24 -14.37 11.28
C GLY A 127 -3.96 -15.72 11.37
N ARG A 128 -4.15 -16.25 12.58
CA ARG A 128 -4.86 -17.51 12.78
C ARG A 128 -6.34 -17.41 12.43
N ASN A 129 -7.00 -16.33 12.81
CA ASN A 129 -8.44 -16.09 12.62
C ASN A 129 -8.77 -14.70 12.09
N ASP A 130 -7.77 -13.95 11.67
CA ASP A 130 -7.90 -12.57 11.21
C ASP A 130 -6.99 -12.28 10.02
N ILE A 131 -7.27 -11.17 9.35
CA ILE A 131 -6.41 -10.59 8.32
C ILE A 131 -6.04 -9.19 8.78
N SER A 132 -4.75 -8.92 8.80
CA SER A 132 -4.18 -7.61 9.13
C SER A 132 -3.36 -7.06 7.97
N CYS A 133 -2.93 -5.80 8.08
CA CYS A 133 -2.00 -5.24 7.12
C CYS A 133 -0.99 -4.31 7.79
N HIS A 134 0.25 -4.34 7.29
CA HIS A 134 1.34 -3.47 7.70
C HIS A 134 1.65 -2.45 6.60
N THR A 135 1.83 -1.19 6.99
CA THR A 135 2.19 -0.13 6.04
C THR A 135 3.68 -0.15 5.75
N VAL A 136 4.02 -0.12 4.47
CA VAL A 136 5.39 0.00 3.97
C VAL A 136 5.48 1.28 3.14
N THR A 137 6.39 2.18 3.50
CA THR A 137 6.60 3.45 2.82
C THR A 137 7.71 3.33 1.78
N LEU A 138 7.42 3.76 0.55
CA LEU A 138 8.39 3.77 -0.55
C LEU A 138 9.25 5.03 -0.54
N PRO A 139 10.53 4.92 -0.98
CA PRO A 139 11.41 6.08 -1.12
C PRO A 139 10.85 7.10 -2.14
N PRO A 140 11.13 8.41 -1.98
CA PRO A 140 10.56 9.47 -2.82
C PRO A 140 11.02 9.43 -4.29
N ASN A 141 12.14 8.80 -4.59
CA ASN A 141 12.73 8.70 -5.93
C ASN A 141 12.13 7.60 -6.81
N THR A 142 11.00 7.02 -6.41
CA THR A 142 10.30 5.98 -7.18
C THR A 142 9.42 6.55 -8.31
N ILE A 143 9.14 7.85 -8.30
CA ILE A 143 8.28 8.50 -9.30
C ILE A 143 9.13 8.91 -10.51
N LEU A 144 8.75 8.41 -11.69
CA LEU A 144 9.39 8.70 -12.97
C LEU A 144 8.73 9.88 -13.68
N SER A 145 9.51 10.66 -14.43
CA SER A 145 8.97 11.62 -15.40
C SER A 145 8.42 10.88 -16.64
N PRO A 146 7.57 11.54 -17.47
CA PRO A 146 7.10 10.95 -18.72
C PRO A 146 8.24 10.52 -19.66
N GLU A 147 9.34 11.29 -19.70
CA GLU A 147 10.52 10.99 -20.48
C GLU A 147 11.24 9.74 -19.96
N ALA A 148 11.36 9.64 -18.63
CA ALA A 148 11.94 8.45 -17.99
C ALA A 148 11.09 7.21 -18.24
N LEU A 149 9.75 7.33 -18.24
CA LEU A 149 8.86 6.21 -18.63
C LEU A 149 9.12 5.73 -20.07
N ASN A 150 9.33 6.67 -21.00
CA ASN A 150 9.69 6.31 -22.38
C ASN A 150 11.07 5.65 -22.48
N LEU A 151 12.03 6.08 -21.67
CA LEU A 151 13.34 5.44 -21.60
C LEU A 151 13.28 4.01 -21.04
N HIS A 152 12.45 3.79 -20.01
CA HIS A 152 12.37 2.50 -19.32
C HIS A 152 11.48 1.48 -20.06
N TYR A 153 10.41 1.93 -20.72
CA TYR A 153 9.35 1.04 -21.22
C TYR A 153 9.03 1.22 -22.71
N GLY A 154 9.91 1.88 -23.46
CA GLY A 154 9.77 2.11 -24.89
C GLY A 154 9.02 3.38 -25.26
N SER A 155 9.13 3.75 -26.53
CA SER A 155 8.38 4.87 -27.10
C SER A 155 6.89 4.64 -26.89
N GLY A 156 6.19 5.59 -26.28
CA GLY A 156 4.76 5.43 -25.89
C GLY A 156 4.56 4.90 -24.46
N GLY A 157 5.63 4.63 -23.70
CA GLY A 157 5.51 4.25 -22.28
C GLY A 157 4.80 5.29 -21.42
N GLY A 158 5.03 6.57 -21.68
CA GLY A 158 4.35 7.68 -21.01
C GLY A 158 2.87 7.78 -21.37
N GLU A 159 2.51 7.62 -22.66
CA GLU A 159 1.11 7.66 -23.12
C GLU A 159 0.32 6.48 -22.55
N TRP A 160 0.89 5.27 -22.64
CA TRP A 160 0.28 4.09 -22.04
C TRP A 160 0.06 4.29 -20.52
N HIS A 161 1.04 4.86 -19.82
CA HIS A 161 0.90 5.14 -18.40
C HIS A 161 -0.29 6.06 -18.13
N GLN A 162 -0.44 7.16 -18.89
CA GLN A 162 -1.56 8.08 -18.73
C GLN A 162 -2.92 7.40 -18.98
N ASP A 163 -3.03 6.57 -20.03
CA ASP A 163 -4.23 5.78 -20.31
C ASP A 163 -4.53 4.82 -19.16
N PHE A 164 -3.53 4.10 -18.67
CA PHE A 164 -3.69 3.15 -17.57
C PHE A 164 -4.11 3.84 -16.27
N VAL A 165 -3.48 4.95 -15.91
CA VAL A 165 -3.88 5.78 -14.76
C VAL A 165 -5.32 6.29 -14.92
N GLY A 166 -5.71 6.71 -16.13
CA GLY A 166 -7.07 7.09 -16.47
C GLY A 166 -8.07 5.95 -16.22
N LYS A 167 -7.74 4.74 -16.65
CA LYS A 167 -8.55 3.54 -16.41
C LYS A 167 -8.70 3.22 -14.93
N LEU A 168 -7.62 3.26 -14.13
CA LEU A 168 -7.67 3.06 -12.68
C LEU A 168 -8.53 4.12 -11.98
N ARG A 169 -8.49 5.37 -12.45
CA ARG A 169 -9.34 6.45 -11.93
C ARG A 169 -10.80 6.33 -12.37
N GLY A 170 -11.06 5.77 -13.53
CA GLY A 170 -12.41 5.65 -14.11
C GLY A 170 -13.18 4.41 -13.65
N ARG A 171 -12.53 3.31 -13.35
CA ARG A 171 -13.15 2.05 -12.96
C ARG A 171 -13.13 1.86 -11.44
N ILE A 172 -14.06 1.07 -10.92
CA ILE A 172 -14.15 0.75 -9.48
C ILE A 172 -13.59 -0.63 -9.15
N HIS A 173 -13.60 -1.54 -10.11
CA HIS A 173 -13.02 -2.89 -10.04
C HIS A 173 -12.48 -3.30 -11.40
N GLY A 174 -11.78 -4.41 -11.46
CA GLY A 174 -11.23 -5.01 -12.67
C GLY A 174 -9.85 -5.61 -12.46
N LEU A 175 -9.39 -6.36 -13.45
CA LEU A 175 -8.10 -7.04 -13.45
C LEU A 175 -7.13 -6.38 -14.44
N SER A 176 -5.91 -6.13 -14.00
CA SER A 176 -4.81 -5.72 -14.87
C SER A 176 -3.69 -6.77 -14.81
N ILE A 177 -3.16 -7.14 -15.95
CA ILE A 177 -2.09 -8.16 -16.06
C ILE A 177 -0.84 -7.50 -16.65
N PHE A 178 0.26 -7.59 -15.91
CA PHE A 178 1.59 -7.16 -16.32
C PHE A 178 2.43 -8.39 -16.62
N GLU A 179 2.56 -8.70 -17.88
CA GLU A 179 3.33 -9.83 -18.41
C GLU A 179 4.78 -9.40 -18.68
N GLY A 180 5.75 -10.27 -18.47
CA GLY A 180 7.14 -10.04 -18.88
C GLY A 180 8.13 -10.86 -18.06
N ARG A 181 9.27 -11.14 -18.67
CA ARG A 181 10.36 -11.89 -18.05
C ARG A 181 10.88 -11.20 -16.78
N PRO A 182 11.52 -11.92 -15.86
CA PRO A 182 12.18 -11.31 -14.71
C PRO A 182 13.16 -10.21 -15.14
N GLY A 183 13.18 -9.12 -14.37
CA GLY A 183 14.07 -7.97 -14.62
C GLY A 183 13.59 -6.96 -15.66
N THR A 184 12.42 -7.13 -16.28
CA THR A 184 11.86 -6.17 -17.27
C THR A 184 11.23 -4.92 -16.66
N GLY A 185 11.19 -4.81 -15.31
CA GLY A 185 10.78 -3.59 -14.63
C GLY A 185 9.35 -3.55 -14.13
N LYS A 186 8.61 -4.68 -14.09
CA LYS A 186 7.22 -4.75 -13.60
C LYS A 186 7.08 -4.16 -12.18
N THR A 187 7.85 -4.67 -11.21
CA THR A 187 7.86 -4.17 -9.82
C THR A 187 8.31 -2.71 -9.74
N PHE A 188 9.25 -2.29 -10.58
CA PHE A 188 9.70 -0.90 -10.62
C PHE A 188 8.57 0.04 -11.07
N TYR A 189 7.80 -0.37 -12.08
CA TYR A 189 6.61 0.35 -12.52
C TYR A 189 5.52 0.39 -11.44
N LEU A 190 5.30 -0.71 -10.72
CA LEU A 190 4.34 -0.72 -9.60
C LEU A 190 4.70 0.30 -8.52
N ARG A 191 5.97 0.43 -8.16
CA ARG A 191 6.43 1.45 -7.21
C ARG A 191 6.17 2.86 -7.72
N HIS A 192 6.42 3.13 -9.00
CA HIS A 192 6.08 4.39 -9.65
C HIS A 192 4.57 4.65 -9.58
N LEU A 193 3.75 3.67 -9.93
CA LEU A 193 2.29 3.77 -9.93
C LEU A 193 1.73 4.10 -8.54
N ILE A 194 2.25 3.46 -7.49
CA ILE A 194 1.90 3.74 -6.09
C ILE A 194 2.16 5.22 -5.79
N GLY A 195 3.33 5.74 -6.16
CA GLY A 195 3.68 7.14 -5.93
C GLY A 195 2.78 8.13 -6.66
N VAL A 196 2.41 7.84 -7.91
CA VAL A 196 1.53 8.69 -8.73
C VAL A 196 0.08 8.71 -8.21
N LEU A 197 -0.40 7.60 -7.69
CA LEU A 197 -1.80 7.44 -7.29
C LEU A 197 -2.05 7.51 -5.78
N LYS A 198 -1.03 7.74 -4.96
CA LYS A 198 -1.08 7.71 -3.48
C LYS A 198 -2.19 8.55 -2.84
N GLU A 199 -2.64 9.64 -3.49
CA GLU A 199 -3.67 10.52 -2.94
C GLU A 199 -5.10 9.97 -3.08
N LEU A 200 -5.37 9.21 -4.14
CA LEU A 200 -6.70 8.68 -4.45
C LEU A 200 -6.82 7.19 -4.23
N HIS A 201 -5.72 6.47 -4.29
CA HIS A 201 -5.70 5.01 -4.20
C HIS A 201 -4.94 4.57 -2.95
N ARG A 202 -5.36 3.44 -2.42
CA ARG A 202 -4.69 2.72 -1.36
C ARG A 202 -4.28 1.36 -1.91
N PHE A 203 -3.00 1.06 -1.84
CA PHE A 203 -2.41 -0.13 -2.42
C PHE A 203 -2.22 -1.21 -1.35
N TYR A 204 -2.63 -2.42 -1.66
CA TYR A 204 -2.44 -3.59 -0.82
C TYR A 204 -1.62 -4.62 -1.58
N PHE A 205 -0.70 -5.23 -0.92
CA PHE A 205 0.16 -6.27 -1.48
C PHE A 205 -0.15 -7.61 -0.81
N ILE A 206 -0.44 -8.64 -1.60
CA ILE A 206 -0.65 -10.00 -1.12
C ILE A 206 0.50 -10.85 -1.63
N PRO A 207 1.38 -11.35 -0.73
CA PRO A 207 2.46 -12.27 -1.11
C PRO A 207 1.91 -13.57 -1.71
N THR A 208 2.65 -14.16 -2.65
CA THR A 208 2.27 -15.45 -3.26
C THR A 208 2.06 -16.57 -2.25
N SER A 209 2.83 -16.57 -1.16
CA SER A 209 2.69 -17.51 -0.05
C SER A 209 1.36 -17.42 0.70
N THR A 210 0.64 -16.30 0.56
CA THR A 210 -0.63 -16.02 1.27
C THR A 210 -1.82 -15.90 0.32
N LEU A 211 -1.70 -16.26 -0.96
CA LEU A 211 -2.79 -16.16 -1.95
C LEU A 211 -4.06 -16.93 -1.55
N GLY A 212 -3.94 -17.97 -0.72
CA GLY A 212 -5.10 -18.68 -0.16
C GLY A 212 -6.05 -17.78 0.66
N VAL A 213 -5.62 -16.59 1.07
CA VAL A 213 -6.47 -15.62 1.78
C VAL A 213 -7.63 -15.13 0.91
N LEU A 214 -7.47 -15.10 -0.42
CA LEU A 214 -8.48 -14.64 -1.37
C LEU A 214 -9.78 -15.44 -1.31
N SER A 215 -9.70 -16.70 -0.90
CA SER A 215 -10.86 -17.63 -0.83
C SER A 215 -11.48 -17.72 0.58
N LYS A 216 -10.97 -16.96 1.55
CA LYS A 216 -11.43 -17.03 2.94
C LYS A 216 -12.59 -16.07 3.22
N PRO A 217 -13.56 -16.47 4.05
CA PRO A 217 -14.67 -15.58 4.46
C PRO A 217 -14.17 -14.30 5.15
N GLU A 218 -13.10 -14.38 5.94
CA GLU A 218 -12.48 -13.26 6.67
C GLU A 218 -11.99 -12.18 5.73
N PHE A 219 -11.67 -12.53 4.47
CA PHE A 219 -11.26 -11.59 3.44
C PHE A 219 -12.34 -10.55 3.12
N ILE A 220 -13.60 -10.98 3.10
CA ILE A 220 -14.74 -10.07 2.87
C ILE A 220 -14.88 -9.11 4.03
N GLY A 221 -14.79 -9.60 5.28
CA GLY A 221 -14.85 -8.79 6.50
C GLY A 221 -13.73 -7.75 6.54
N PHE A 222 -12.50 -8.15 6.24
CA PHE A 222 -11.36 -7.24 6.16
C PHE A 222 -11.63 -6.07 5.19
N TRP A 223 -12.13 -6.35 3.98
CA TRP A 223 -12.41 -5.31 3.01
C TRP A 223 -13.58 -4.41 3.39
N ALA A 224 -14.62 -4.94 4.03
CA ALA A 224 -15.72 -4.15 4.56
C ALA A 224 -15.20 -3.13 5.59
N ASP A 225 -14.32 -3.54 6.50
CA ASP A 225 -13.67 -2.64 7.46
C ASP A 225 -12.75 -1.63 6.80
N GLN A 226 -11.92 -2.04 5.84
CA GLN A 226 -11.09 -1.10 5.10
C GLN A 226 -11.93 -0.03 4.38
N ARG A 227 -13.07 -0.41 3.80
CA ARG A 227 -14.02 0.51 3.18
C ARG A 227 -14.62 1.51 4.16
N ARG A 228 -15.00 1.05 5.34
CA ARG A 228 -15.53 1.91 6.39
C ARG A 228 -14.50 2.96 6.85
N ILE A 229 -13.24 2.54 7.00
CA ILE A 229 -12.15 3.40 7.47
C ILE A 229 -11.68 4.37 6.37
N HIS A 230 -11.66 3.94 5.12
CA HIS A 230 -11.07 4.67 3.99
C HIS A 230 -12.09 4.89 2.86
N ALA A 231 -13.30 5.37 3.20
CA ALA A 231 -14.45 5.49 2.28
C ALA A 231 -14.16 6.29 0.99
N ASN A 232 -13.25 7.27 1.06
CA ASN A 232 -12.90 8.14 -0.07
C ASN A 232 -11.70 7.63 -0.90
N ARG A 233 -11.20 6.42 -0.62
CA ARG A 233 -10.07 5.82 -1.33
C ARG A 233 -10.52 4.70 -2.26
N ARG A 234 -9.83 4.55 -3.38
CA ARG A 234 -9.93 3.38 -4.25
C ARG A 234 -8.91 2.35 -3.81
N PHE A 235 -9.26 1.08 -3.88
CA PHE A 235 -8.39 0.00 -3.43
C PHE A 235 -7.80 -0.75 -4.60
N VAL A 236 -6.48 -0.87 -4.60
CA VAL A 236 -5.70 -1.63 -5.58
C VAL A 236 -4.99 -2.76 -4.84
N VAL A 237 -5.24 -3.98 -5.26
CA VAL A 237 -4.57 -5.18 -4.72
C VAL A 237 -3.52 -5.64 -5.73
N ILE A 238 -2.29 -5.73 -5.30
CA ILE A 238 -1.15 -6.19 -6.10
C ILE A 238 -0.85 -7.65 -5.74
N LEU A 239 -0.79 -8.49 -6.76
CA LEU A 239 -0.37 -9.89 -6.70
C LEU A 239 0.87 -10.02 -7.59
N GLU A 240 2.08 -10.03 -7.01
CA GLU A 240 3.31 -10.23 -7.78
C GLU A 240 3.61 -11.72 -7.95
N ASP A 241 4.25 -12.06 -9.09
CA ASP A 241 4.65 -13.41 -9.46
C ASP A 241 3.50 -14.44 -9.31
N SER A 242 2.31 -14.02 -9.76
CA SER A 242 1.05 -14.74 -9.57
C SER A 242 0.78 -15.77 -10.67
N ASP A 243 1.81 -16.19 -11.41
CA ASP A 243 1.72 -17.16 -12.51
C ASP A 243 0.86 -18.37 -12.13
N ALA A 244 1.22 -19.06 -11.06
CA ALA A 244 0.53 -20.26 -10.61
C ALA A 244 -0.96 -20.02 -10.28
N ALA A 245 -1.31 -18.84 -9.78
CA ALA A 245 -2.67 -18.48 -9.41
C ALA A 245 -3.56 -18.10 -10.61
N LEU A 246 -2.95 -17.76 -11.75
CA LEU A 246 -3.65 -17.28 -12.95
C LEU A 246 -3.68 -18.32 -14.08
N MET A 247 -2.83 -19.36 -14.04
CA MET A 247 -2.75 -20.39 -15.08
C MET A 247 -4.10 -21.09 -15.29
N ILE A 248 -4.24 -21.73 -16.45
CA ILE A 248 -5.41 -22.56 -16.78
C ILE A 248 -5.74 -23.48 -15.62
N ARG A 249 -7.01 -23.51 -15.24
CA ARG A 249 -7.49 -24.22 -14.05
C ARG A 249 -7.06 -25.67 -13.99
N GLY A 250 -6.32 -26.01 -12.96
CA GLY A 250 -5.96 -27.36 -12.55
C GLY A 250 -6.56 -27.71 -11.18
N SER A 251 -6.12 -28.84 -10.59
CA SER A 251 -6.49 -29.22 -9.22
C SER A 251 -5.99 -28.21 -8.19
N ASP A 252 -4.80 -27.64 -8.41
CA ASP A 252 -4.03 -26.94 -7.40
C ASP A 252 -4.32 -25.42 -7.33
N ASN A 253 -4.87 -24.82 -8.40
CA ASN A 253 -5.13 -23.37 -8.49
C ASN A 253 -6.60 -22.99 -8.69
N ARG A 254 -7.52 -23.96 -8.71
CA ARG A 254 -8.93 -23.72 -9.01
C ARG A 254 -9.59 -22.71 -8.09
N GLU A 255 -9.28 -22.75 -6.82
CA GLU A 255 -9.84 -21.83 -5.82
C GLU A 255 -9.32 -20.41 -6.02
N GLN A 256 -8.01 -20.23 -6.26
CA GLN A 256 -7.38 -18.94 -6.47
C GLN A 256 -7.91 -18.28 -7.74
N VAL A 257 -7.95 -19.02 -8.87
CA VAL A 257 -8.52 -18.49 -10.12
C VAL A 257 -9.98 -18.09 -9.93
N SER A 258 -10.79 -18.93 -9.25
CA SER A 258 -12.19 -18.62 -8.99
C SER A 258 -12.35 -17.38 -8.09
N ALA A 259 -11.52 -17.21 -7.07
CA ALA A 259 -11.53 -16.05 -6.22
C ALA A 259 -11.19 -14.77 -7.01
N ILE A 260 -10.14 -14.79 -7.83
CA ILE A 260 -9.74 -13.66 -8.67
C ILE A 260 -10.85 -13.31 -9.69
N LEU A 261 -11.49 -14.31 -10.29
CA LEU A 261 -12.63 -14.09 -11.18
C LEU A 261 -13.78 -13.36 -10.48
N ASN A 262 -14.14 -13.80 -9.27
CA ASN A 262 -15.22 -13.18 -8.48
C ASN A 262 -14.87 -11.77 -7.99
N LEU A 263 -13.59 -11.49 -7.75
CA LEU A 263 -13.12 -10.17 -7.34
C LEU A 263 -12.99 -9.19 -8.51
N SER A 264 -12.81 -9.69 -9.74
CA SER A 264 -12.63 -8.86 -10.94
C SER A 264 -13.93 -8.50 -11.64
N ASP A 265 -15.00 -9.28 -11.45
CA ASP A 265 -16.30 -9.08 -12.10
C ASP A 265 -17.43 -9.78 -11.31
N GLY A 266 -18.64 -9.24 -11.36
CA GLY A 266 -19.82 -9.78 -10.70
C GLY A 266 -20.17 -9.12 -9.37
N MET A 267 -21.15 -9.67 -8.66
CA MET A 267 -21.72 -9.06 -7.45
C MET A 267 -20.69 -8.82 -6.34
N LEU A 268 -19.72 -9.70 -6.16
CA LEU A 268 -18.66 -9.52 -5.17
C LEU A 268 -17.70 -8.40 -5.56
N ALA A 269 -17.39 -8.28 -6.85
CA ALA A 269 -16.56 -7.19 -7.37
C ALA A 269 -17.25 -5.83 -7.18
N ASP A 270 -18.55 -5.74 -7.43
CA ASP A 270 -19.35 -4.53 -7.21
C ASP A 270 -19.40 -4.13 -5.73
N PHE A 271 -19.48 -5.11 -4.84
CA PHE A 271 -19.50 -4.88 -3.40
C PHE A 271 -18.12 -4.44 -2.88
N LEU A 272 -17.08 -5.22 -3.18
CA LEU A 272 -15.73 -4.99 -2.66
C LEU A 272 -15.01 -3.83 -3.38
N ARG A 273 -15.32 -3.59 -4.66
CA ARG A 273 -14.74 -2.52 -5.49
C ARG A 273 -13.21 -2.53 -5.48
N LEU A 274 -12.62 -3.70 -5.72
CA LEU A 274 -11.18 -3.92 -5.74
C LEU A 274 -10.66 -3.91 -7.18
N GLN A 275 -9.60 -3.17 -7.42
CA GLN A 275 -8.82 -3.26 -8.65
C GLN A 275 -7.66 -4.22 -8.39
N LEU A 276 -7.49 -5.23 -9.23
CA LEU A 276 -6.41 -6.20 -9.11
C LEU A 276 -5.33 -5.87 -10.13
N ILE A 277 -4.06 -5.91 -9.72
CA ILE A 277 -2.90 -5.86 -10.61
C ILE A 277 -2.08 -7.11 -10.35
N CYS A 278 -2.00 -7.97 -11.34
CA CYS A 278 -1.23 -9.23 -11.29
C CYS A 278 0.03 -9.09 -12.15
N THR A 279 1.18 -9.46 -11.61
CA THR A 279 2.39 -9.63 -12.43
C THR A 279 2.63 -11.11 -12.72
N ILE A 280 3.04 -11.40 -13.95
CA ILE A 280 3.34 -12.76 -14.42
C ILE A 280 4.64 -12.77 -15.22
N ASN A 281 5.31 -13.91 -15.22
CA ASN A 281 6.51 -14.19 -16.00
C ASN A 281 6.24 -15.14 -17.16
N CYS A 282 5.13 -15.89 -17.13
CA CYS A 282 4.64 -16.72 -18.23
C CYS A 282 3.90 -15.89 -19.29
N SER A 283 3.52 -16.51 -20.38
CA SER A 283 2.69 -15.89 -21.41
C SER A 283 1.21 -15.86 -20.98
N THR A 284 0.48 -14.81 -21.41
CA THR A 284 -0.98 -14.79 -21.26
C THR A 284 -1.68 -15.93 -21.98
N ALA A 285 -1.03 -16.62 -22.93
CA ALA A 285 -1.54 -17.84 -23.55
C ALA A 285 -1.70 -19.01 -22.55
N ASP A 286 -0.94 -18.99 -21.46
CA ASP A 286 -0.96 -20.02 -20.42
C ASP A 286 -1.97 -19.71 -19.30
N ILE A 287 -2.62 -18.53 -19.34
CA ILE A 287 -3.56 -18.07 -18.34
C ILE A 287 -4.99 -18.52 -18.63
N ASP A 288 -5.79 -18.70 -17.60
CA ASP A 288 -7.21 -19.03 -17.74
C ASP A 288 -7.93 -17.99 -18.62
N PRO A 289 -8.50 -18.38 -19.76
CA PRO A 289 -9.14 -17.45 -20.69
C PRO A 289 -10.28 -16.65 -20.09
N ALA A 290 -10.89 -17.13 -19.00
CA ALA A 290 -11.97 -16.42 -18.31
C ALA A 290 -11.49 -15.12 -17.64
N LEU A 291 -10.20 -15.00 -17.30
CA LEU A 291 -9.59 -13.79 -16.76
C LEU A 291 -9.41 -12.70 -17.83
N LEU A 292 -9.22 -13.10 -19.08
CA LEU A 292 -8.95 -12.19 -20.21
C LEU A 292 -10.23 -11.65 -20.86
N ARG A 293 -11.42 -12.02 -20.37
CA ARG A 293 -12.70 -11.59 -20.96
C ARG A 293 -12.92 -10.08 -20.88
N PRO A 294 -13.51 -9.45 -21.92
CA PRO A 294 -13.98 -8.08 -21.85
C PRO A 294 -14.90 -7.87 -20.64
N GLY A 295 -14.75 -6.75 -19.97
CA GLY A 295 -15.47 -6.42 -18.73
C GLY A 295 -14.67 -6.73 -17.46
N ARG A 296 -13.86 -7.80 -17.46
CA ARG A 296 -12.93 -8.16 -16.36
C ARG A 296 -11.56 -7.54 -16.54
N LEU A 297 -10.99 -7.74 -17.72
CA LEU A 297 -9.65 -7.23 -18.04
C LEU A 297 -9.70 -5.72 -18.26
N LEU A 298 -9.05 -4.98 -17.38
CA LEU A 298 -8.88 -3.54 -17.44
C LEU A 298 -7.70 -3.15 -18.31
N CYS A 299 -6.59 -3.89 -18.17
CA CYS A 299 -5.35 -3.65 -18.88
C CYS A 299 -4.54 -4.94 -18.99
N HIS A 300 -3.94 -5.15 -20.16
CA HIS A 300 -2.84 -6.09 -20.36
C HIS A 300 -1.65 -5.32 -20.91
N ARG A 301 -0.49 -5.49 -20.30
CA ARG A 301 0.76 -4.88 -20.74
C ARG A 301 1.88 -5.89 -20.71
N VAL A 302 2.58 -6.01 -21.84
CA VAL A 302 3.84 -6.77 -21.92
C VAL A 302 5.00 -5.83 -21.62
N PHE A 303 5.81 -6.19 -20.64
CA PHE A 303 7.06 -5.53 -20.28
C PHE A 303 8.20 -6.26 -20.98
N GLU A 304 8.61 -5.74 -22.11
CA GLU A 304 9.62 -6.35 -22.97
C GLU A 304 11.05 -6.00 -22.51
N ARG A 305 12.02 -6.72 -23.06
CA ARG A 305 13.42 -6.30 -22.99
C ARG A 305 13.60 -5.07 -23.89
N LEU A 306 14.51 -4.20 -23.50
CA LEU A 306 14.90 -3.04 -24.30
C LEU A 306 15.78 -3.49 -25.45
N ASP A 307 15.50 -3.05 -26.66
CA ASP A 307 16.42 -3.18 -27.78
C ASP A 307 17.72 -2.42 -27.47
N TYR A 308 18.80 -2.75 -28.19
CA TYR A 308 20.09 -2.13 -27.92
C TYR A 308 20.08 -0.60 -28.01
N PRO A 309 19.46 0.04 -29.03
CA PRO A 309 19.39 1.50 -29.10
C PRO A 309 18.70 2.14 -27.91
N GLN A 310 17.63 1.54 -27.41
CA GLN A 310 16.91 2.04 -26.24
C GLN A 310 17.69 1.80 -24.94
N ALA A 311 18.24 0.59 -24.78
CA ALA A 311 19.08 0.24 -23.64
C ALA A 311 20.33 1.15 -23.56
N ALA A 312 20.95 1.47 -24.70
CA ALA A 312 22.09 2.37 -24.77
C ALA A 312 21.74 3.80 -24.32
N ARG A 313 20.61 4.36 -24.80
CA ARG A 313 20.13 5.67 -24.33
C ARG A 313 19.87 5.71 -22.84
N LEU A 314 19.24 4.66 -22.29
CA LEU A 314 19.02 4.57 -20.87
C LEU A 314 20.34 4.46 -20.09
N ALA A 315 21.27 3.63 -20.55
CA ALA A 315 22.59 3.48 -19.93
C ALA A 315 23.36 4.80 -19.93
N GLU A 316 23.33 5.54 -21.05
CA GLU A 316 23.96 6.86 -21.17
C GLU A 316 23.37 7.86 -20.17
N SER A 317 22.04 7.90 -20.00
CA SER A 317 21.37 8.75 -19.02
C SER A 317 21.78 8.42 -17.57
N LEU A 318 22.24 7.19 -17.32
CA LEU A 318 22.76 6.71 -16.03
C LEU A 318 24.29 6.85 -15.91
N GLY A 319 24.98 7.43 -16.92
CA GLY A 319 26.44 7.53 -16.97
C GLY A 319 27.14 6.19 -17.16
N ARG A 320 26.47 5.23 -17.83
CA ARG A 320 26.95 3.84 -18.03
C ARG A 320 27.16 3.51 -19.48
N LYS A 321 27.95 2.48 -19.77
CA LYS A 321 28.14 1.92 -21.11
C LYS A 321 27.76 0.45 -21.11
N LEU A 322 27.08 0.02 -22.17
CA LEU A 322 26.74 -1.38 -22.37
C LEU A 322 27.85 -2.10 -23.17
N PRO A 323 28.29 -3.29 -22.75
CA PRO A 323 29.44 -3.97 -23.35
C PRO A 323 29.14 -4.59 -24.72
N LEU A 324 27.87 -4.97 -24.99
CA LEU A 324 27.47 -5.71 -26.18
C LEU A 324 26.26 -5.11 -26.86
N ALA A 325 26.16 -5.22 -28.17
CA ALA A 325 24.97 -4.81 -28.93
C ALA A 325 23.95 -5.96 -28.96
N ARG A 326 23.08 -6.01 -27.92
CA ARG A 326 21.98 -6.98 -27.76
C ARG A 326 20.81 -6.37 -27.00
N ASP A 327 19.72 -7.09 -26.88
CA ASP A 327 18.60 -6.70 -26.01
C ASP A 327 18.97 -6.87 -24.54
N TYR A 328 18.52 -5.92 -23.72
CA TYR A 328 18.77 -5.88 -22.27
C TYR A 328 17.47 -5.86 -21.49
N SER A 329 17.42 -6.56 -20.37
CA SER A 329 16.40 -6.29 -19.38
C SER A 329 16.69 -4.95 -18.67
N LEU A 330 15.67 -4.31 -18.12
CA LEU A 330 15.84 -3.07 -17.37
C LEU A 330 16.83 -3.27 -16.20
N ALA A 331 16.76 -4.40 -15.52
CA ALA A 331 17.66 -4.74 -14.43
C ALA A 331 19.13 -4.85 -14.88
N GLU A 332 19.42 -5.41 -16.05
CA GLU A 332 20.78 -5.51 -16.62
C GLU A 332 21.35 -4.11 -16.90
N VAL A 333 20.55 -3.18 -17.43
CA VAL A 333 20.99 -1.79 -17.66
C VAL A 333 21.31 -1.09 -16.35
N PHE A 334 20.46 -1.27 -15.30
CA PHE A 334 20.68 -0.70 -13.99
C PHE A 334 21.85 -1.35 -13.22
N ALA A 335 22.15 -2.62 -13.45
CA ALA A 335 23.31 -3.29 -12.84
C ALA A 335 24.65 -2.85 -13.49
N GLY A 336 24.61 -2.42 -14.75
CA GLY A 336 25.82 -2.07 -15.50
C GLY A 336 26.63 -3.28 -15.97
N HIS A 337 26.10 -4.49 -15.77
CA HIS A 337 26.73 -5.77 -16.16
C HIS A 337 25.76 -6.60 -16.98
N GLY A 338 26.25 -7.24 -18.04
CA GLY A 338 25.51 -8.31 -18.71
C GLY A 338 25.54 -9.57 -17.83
N THR A 339 24.55 -10.45 -18.00
CA THR A 339 24.38 -11.72 -17.28
C THR A 339 25.56 -12.70 -17.41
N ASP A 340 26.62 -12.37 -18.16
CA ASP A 340 27.81 -13.21 -18.29
C ASP A 340 28.61 -13.40 -16.97
N GLU A 341 28.40 -12.57 -15.95
CA GLU A 341 29.02 -12.80 -14.64
C GLU A 341 28.31 -13.89 -13.82
N LEU A 342 27.05 -14.22 -14.12
CA LEU A 342 26.33 -15.31 -13.47
C LEU A 342 26.73 -16.71 -14.01
N ASN A 343 27.41 -16.75 -15.16
CA ASN A 343 27.91 -17.97 -15.80
C ASN A 343 29.40 -18.26 -15.51
N ARG A 344 30.02 -17.57 -14.54
CA ARG A 344 31.34 -18.00 -14.08
C ARG A 344 31.21 -19.39 -13.45
N PRO A 345 31.99 -20.39 -13.92
CA PRO A 345 31.96 -21.71 -13.30
C PRO A 345 32.31 -21.52 -11.81
N ARG A 346 31.43 -22.01 -10.94
CA ARG A 346 31.73 -22.08 -9.51
C ARG A 346 33.02 -22.86 -9.40
N ILE A 347 34.10 -22.21 -8.95
CA ILE A 347 35.34 -22.86 -8.59
C ILE A 347 34.98 -23.73 -7.38
N GLY A 348 34.77 -25.04 -7.63
CA GLY A 348 34.59 -26.01 -6.56
C GLY A 348 35.91 -26.09 -5.78
N PHE A 349 35.84 -25.86 -4.49
CA PHE A 349 36.92 -26.30 -3.60
C PHE A 349 36.92 -27.83 -3.66
N ALA A 350 37.96 -28.38 -4.29
CA ALA A 350 38.28 -29.78 -4.11
C ALA A 350 38.73 -29.96 -2.65
N VAL A 351 38.10 -30.92 -1.96
CA VAL A 351 38.52 -31.42 -0.64
C VAL A 351 39.74 -32.34 -0.83
#